data_0d1cafa5dab4e1f5bdcac0be91f4abc9
#
_entry.id   0d1cafa5dab4e1f5bdcac0be91f4abc9
#
_cell.length_a   1.000
_cell.length_b   1.000
_cell.length_c   1.000
_cell.angle_alpha   90.00
_cell.angle_beta   90.00
_cell.angle_gamma   90.00
#
_symmetry.space_group_name_H-M   'P 1'
#
loop_
_entity.id
_entity.type
_entity.pdbx_description
1 polymer ?
#
loop_
_entity_poly.entity_id
_entity_poly.type
_entity_poly.pdbx_seq_one_letter_code
_entity_poly.pdbx_strand_id
1 'polypeptide(L)'
;MTLLQLRAAALQTLVLACSLGLVDSAAAQGNAPAAPPSPQNSQNSESSQSAAAPAPELPASAPLSLSARKVYEQARSQLVQIRTVLKGRASQTSVGSGFVVSREGHIVTNFHVVAEAALKPERHDLVYVTADGREAPLVILQLDVLHDLALLKAADGAAVTGATGTISNTGNATTTPRSFDALAFRPEARALAQGERIYSLGNPLDVGFAVTEGTYNGLVKRSFYPQIFFGGALSGGMSGGPALDQEGQVIGINVARRVDGEQVSFLVPASFATALLARGRDATPIKAAAYGIVTDQLMLHQAALTERFVQQGWKTATHPRYKVPVPTDTFMRCWGSSEPSRNGGLDLERSNCVMDTRIFVGDYTTGAISVRHESYDGSKLGTLRFAARYSASFRNEGFTRLRAEHQTKPQCHEDFVDRDGLALRAVVCLRAYKKLPELYDLSVLVATLDQPRAGVQGRFDVQGLSFANAQKLARHYLGAYAWAR
;
A
#
# COMPACT_ATOMS: atom_id res chain seq x y z
N MET A 1 -4.84 49.78 -15.70
CA MET A 1 -6.15 49.96 -16.35
C MET A 1 -6.70 48.56 -16.53
N THR A 2 -7.40 48.06 -15.55
CA THR A 2 -8.85 48.04 -15.31
C THR A 2 -9.60 47.15 -16.31
N LEU A 3 -10.06 46.00 -15.84
CA LEU A 3 -11.44 45.59 -15.98
C LEU A 3 -11.78 44.54 -14.93
N LEU A 4 -12.28 45.09 -13.85
CA LEU A 4 -13.03 44.43 -12.79
C LEU A 4 -14.52 44.39 -13.22
N GLN A 5 -15.26 43.41 -12.66
CA GLN A 5 -16.72 43.40 -12.45
C GLN A 5 -17.63 42.99 -13.61
N LEU A 6 -18.27 41.83 -13.34
CA LEU A 6 -19.69 41.58 -13.61
C LEU A 6 -20.12 40.46 -12.63
N ARG A 7 -20.64 40.82 -11.51
CA ARG A 7 -22.05 41.01 -11.06
C ARG A 7 -22.83 39.71 -10.88
N ALA A 8 -23.07 39.45 -9.62
CA ALA A 8 -24.13 38.61 -9.08
C ALA A 8 -25.50 39.08 -9.54
N ALA A 9 -26.40 38.16 -9.88
CA ALA A 9 -27.83 38.40 -9.92
C ALA A 9 -28.51 37.20 -9.24
N ALA A 10 -29.21 37.57 -8.18
CA ALA A 10 -30.11 36.75 -7.42
C ALA A 10 -31.38 36.40 -8.23
N LEU A 11 -31.89 35.17 -8.04
CA LEU A 11 -33.30 34.89 -8.22
C LEU A 11 -33.81 34.13 -7.01
N GLN A 12 -34.64 34.85 -6.25
CA GLN A 12 -35.47 34.34 -5.13
C GLN A 12 -36.78 33.74 -5.67
N THR A 13 -37.26 32.77 -4.91
CA THR A 13 -38.67 32.39 -4.67
C THR A 13 -39.50 31.74 -5.78
N LEU A 14 -39.81 30.44 -5.53
CA LEU A 14 -41.22 30.03 -5.52
C LEU A 14 -41.41 28.89 -4.51
N VAL A 15 -41.99 29.25 -3.37
CA VAL A 15 -42.61 28.34 -2.40
C VAL A 15 -44.00 28.03 -2.94
N LEU A 16 -44.31 26.76 -3.16
CA LEU A 16 -45.72 26.32 -3.25
C LEU A 16 -45.91 25.08 -2.35
N ALA A 17 -46.60 25.32 -1.28
CA ALA A 17 -47.12 24.31 -0.36
C ALA A 17 -48.18 23.46 -1.05
N CYS A 18 -48.11 22.14 -0.89
CA CYS A 18 -49.27 21.27 -0.98
C CYS A 18 -49.22 20.31 0.18
N SER A 19 -50.23 20.46 1.00
CA SER A 19 -50.55 19.78 2.25
C SER A 19 -51.18 18.41 2.04
N LEU A 20 -50.90 17.50 2.99
CA LEU A 20 -51.77 16.45 3.53
C LEU A 20 -52.14 15.24 2.66
N GLY A 21 -51.67 14.12 3.08
CA GLY A 21 -52.14 12.78 2.77
C GLY A 21 -51.47 11.75 3.68
N LEU A 22 -51.95 11.69 4.94
CA LEU A 22 -51.71 10.56 5.84
C LEU A 22 -52.47 9.35 5.29
N VAL A 23 -51.75 8.30 4.93
CA VAL A 23 -52.32 6.96 4.79
C VAL A 23 -51.49 6.00 5.60
N ASP A 24 -52.06 5.51 6.66
CA ASP A 24 -51.64 4.33 7.40
C ASP A 24 -51.48 3.15 6.42
N SER A 25 -50.38 2.46 6.47
CA SER A 25 -50.27 1.15 5.89
C SER A 25 -49.54 0.20 6.84
N ALA A 26 -50.35 -0.75 7.26
CA ALA A 26 -50.03 -1.83 8.16
C ALA A 26 -48.79 -2.64 7.74
N ALA A 27 -48.08 -3.10 8.74
CA ALA A 27 -46.97 -4.07 8.66
C ALA A 27 -47.46 -5.36 7.98
N ALA A 28 -46.83 -5.68 6.83
CA ALA A 28 -46.83 -7.02 6.26
C ALA A 28 -45.49 -7.67 6.52
N GLN A 29 -45.44 -8.58 7.49
CA GLN A 29 -44.37 -9.52 7.69
C GLN A 29 -44.37 -10.50 6.51
N GLY A 30 -43.44 -10.35 5.57
CA GLY A 30 -43.17 -11.30 4.50
C GLY A 30 -42.22 -12.38 4.99
N ASN A 31 -42.73 -13.59 5.14
CA ASN A 31 -41.96 -14.81 5.39
C ASN A 31 -40.99 -15.08 4.23
N ALA A 32 -39.72 -15.30 4.55
CA ALA A 32 -38.74 -15.86 3.65
C ALA A 32 -39.10 -17.33 3.35
N PRO A 33 -38.97 -17.81 2.09
CA PRO A 33 -39.20 -19.22 1.78
C PRO A 33 -38.08 -20.11 2.35
N ALA A 34 -38.52 -21.18 3.02
CA ALA A 34 -37.67 -22.23 3.58
C ALA A 34 -36.92 -22.99 2.46
N ALA A 35 -35.66 -23.31 2.71
CA ALA A 35 -34.88 -24.20 1.88
C ALA A 35 -35.47 -25.64 1.84
N PRO A 36 -35.37 -26.35 0.72
CA PRO A 36 -35.89 -27.70 0.62
C PRO A 36 -35.06 -28.70 1.46
N PRO A 37 -35.70 -29.75 2.03
CA PRO A 37 -34.99 -30.73 2.83
C PRO A 37 -34.15 -31.68 1.97
N SER A 38 -32.93 -31.94 2.42
CA SER A 38 -32.07 -32.99 1.89
C SER A 38 -32.70 -34.37 2.03
N PRO A 39 -32.52 -35.27 1.06
CA PRO A 39 -33.06 -36.64 1.20
C PRO A 39 -32.32 -37.46 2.27
N GLN A 40 -33.06 -37.93 3.26
CA GLN A 40 -32.61 -38.94 4.18
C GLN A 40 -32.52 -40.27 3.45
N ASN A 41 -31.32 -40.80 3.31
CA ASN A 41 -31.12 -42.17 2.87
C ASN A 41 -30.86 -43.03 4.10
N SER A 42 -31.89 -43.76 4.51
CA SER A 42 -31.79 -44.83 5.48
C SER A 42 -31.22 -46.06 4.80
N GLN A 43 -29.99 -46.47 5.14
CA GLN A 43 -29.56 -47.84 4.96
C GLN A 43 -28.73 -48.31 6.14
N ASN A 44 -29.11 -49.47 6.60
CA ASN A 44 -28.66 -50.23 7.76
C ASN A 44 -27.15 -50.52 7.79
N SER A 45 -26.68 -50.39 8.99
CA SER A 45 -25.65 -51.17 9.69
C SER A 45 -25.00 -52.37 8.99
N GLU A 46 -23.70 -52.26 8.83
CA GLU A 46 -22.77 -53.35 9.15
C GLU A 46 -21.44 -52.73 9.65
N SER A 47 -21.12 -53.11 10.88
CA SER A 47 -19.93 -52.71 11.59
C SER A 47 -18.69 -53.37 10.97
N SER A 48 -17.91 -52.57 10.23
CA SER A 48 -16.50 -52.87 9.97
C SER A 48 -15.69 -51.76 10.57
N GLN A 49 -15.04 -52.00 11.70
CA GLN A 49 -14.01 -51.16 12.28
C GLN A 49 -12.83 -51.14 11.30
N SER A 50 -12.87 -50.22 10.34
CA SER A 50 -11.68 -49.82 9.60
C SER A 50 -10.92 -48.83 10.47
N ALA A 51 -9.74 -49.22 10.94
CA ALA A 51 -8.82 -48.35 11.64
C ALA A 51 -8.56 -47.13 10.74
N ALA A 52 -8.98 -45.93 11.19
CA ALA A 52 -8.68 -44.68 10.54
C ALA A 52 -7.15 -44.58 10.44
N ALA A 53 -6.63 -44.45 9.22
CA ALA A 53 -5.24 -44.11 9.01
C ALA A 53 -4.93 -42.81 9.77
N PRO A 54 -3.80 -42.73 10.49
CA PRO A 54 -3.44 -41.50 11.17
C PRO A 54 -3.40 -40.37 10.16
N ALA A 55 -4.04 -39.24 10.50
CA ALA A 55 -3.94 -38.04 9.70
C ALA A 55 -2.46 -37.72 9.46
N PRO A 56 -2.04 -37.29 8.24
CA PRO A 56 -0.65 -36.96 7.98
C PRO A 56 -0.24 -35.87 8.99
N GLU A 57 0.70 -36.23 9.86
CA GLU A 57 1.35 -35.25 10.73
C GLU A 57 1.93 -34.16 9.82
N LEU A 58 1.44 -32.93 9.98
CA LEU A 58 2.08 -31.76 9.37
C LEU A 58 3.55 -31.79 9.77
N PRO A 59 4.50 -31.70 8.83
CA PRO A 59 5.92 -31.74 9.18
C PRO A 59 6.19 -30.67 10.22
N ALA A 60 6.63 -31.08 11.38
CA ALA A 60 7.04 -30.16 12.43
C ALA A 60 8.06 -29.19 11.82
N SER A 61 7.80 -27.87 11.91
CA SER A 61 8.72 -26.85 11.41
C SER A 61 10.11 -27.15 11.97
N ALA A 62 11.12 -27.27 11.11
CA ALA A 62 12.47 -27.57 11.53
C ALA A 62 12.90 -26.57 12.63
N PRO A 63 13.54 -27.04 13.71
CA PRO A 63 13.97 -26.15 14.79
C PRO A 63 14.94 -25.09 14.21
N LEU A 64 14.87 -23.88 14.77
CA LEU A 64 15.80 -22.79 14.41
C LEU A 64 17.26 -23.25 14.51
N SER A 65 18.10 -22.80 13.55
CA SER A 65 19.51 -23.09 13.57
C SER A 65 20.19 -22.51 14.82
N LEU A 66 21.34 -23.09 15.21
CA LEU A 66 22.15 -22.56 16.31
C LEU A 66 22.59 -21.11 16.05
N SER A 67 22.86 -20.78 14.80
CA SER A 67 23.18 -19.41 14.37
C SER A 67 22.01 -18.45 14.57
N ALA A 68 20.78 -18.85 14.24
CA ALA A 68 19.59 -18.02 14.49
C ALA A 68 19.40 -17.72 15.98
N ARG A 69 19.60 -18.72 16.85
CA ARG A 69 19.55 -18.53 18.30
C ARG A 69 20.61 -17.54 18.77
N LYS A 70 21.86 -17.72 18.33
CA LYS A 70 22.97 -16.84 18.69
C LYS A 70 22.71 -15.40 18.28
N VAL A 71 22.29 -15.15 17.02
CA VAL A 71 22.00 -13.82 16.51
C VAL A 71 20.84 -13.19 17.29
N TYR A 72 19.78 -13.96 17.59
CA TYR A 72 18.65 -13.47 18.40
C TYR A 72 19.07 -13.06 19.81
N GLU A 73 19.85 -13.88 20.53
CA GLU A 73 20.31 -13.58 21.88
C GLU A 73 21.20 -12.34 21.92
N GLN A 74 22.06 -12.18 20.92
CA GLN A 74 22.93 -11.00 20.80
C GLN A 74 22.17 -9.71 20.48
N ALA A 75 21.11 -9.79 19.66
CA ALA A 75 20.34 -8.63 19.21
C ALA A 75 19.17 -8.26 20.13
N ARG A 76 18.73 -9.17 21.01
CA ARG A 76 17.48 -9.02 21.77
C ARG A 76 17.39 -7.74 22.60
N SER A 77 18.50 -7.30 23.19
CA SER A 77 18.54 -6.07 24.01
C SER A 77 18.39 -4.78 23.19
N GLN A 78 18.66 -4.83 21.90
CA GLN A 78 18.54 -3.71 20.98
C GLN A 78 17.16 -3.66 20.27
N LEU A 79 16.33 -4.72 20.42
CA LEU A 79 14.99 -4.76 19.84
C LEU A 79 14.00 -4.01 20.70
N VAL A 80 13.09 -3.30 20.05
CA VAL A 80 11.98 -2.62 20.71
C VAL A 80 10.68 -2.87 19.94
N GLN A 81 9.59 -3.01 20.67
CA GLN A 81 8.26 -2.90 20.10
C GLN A 81 7.90 -1.42 20.04
N ILE A 82 7.34 -0.98 18.93
CA ILE A 82 6.83 0.38 18.75
C ILE A 82 5.31 0.34 18.80
N ARG A 83 4.72 1.17 19.64
CA ARG A 83 3.27 1.30 19.79
C ARG A 83 2.85 2.74 19.53
N THR A 84 1.87 2.92 18.65
CA THR A 84 1.12 4.16 18.52
C THR A 84 -0.13 4.03 19.38
N VAL A 85 -0.31 4.93 20.34
CA VAL A 85 -1.40 4.87 21.32
C VAL A 85 -2.27 6.12 21.25
N LEU A 86 -3.58 5.97 21.51
CA LEU A 86 -4.49 7.10 21.61
C LEU A 86 -4.23 7.85 22.91
N LYS A 87 -4.07 9.17 22.83
CA LYS A 87 -3.93 10.06 24.00
C LYS A 87 -5.10 9.91 24.96
N GLY A 88 -4.77 9.72 26.23
CA GLY A 88 -5.76 9.59 27.29
C GLY A 88 -6.56 8.28 27.31
N ARG A 89 -6.19 7.29 26.45
CA ARG A 89 -6.92 6.02 26.38
C ARG A 89 -5.93 4.87 26.23
N ALA A 90 -5.09 4.49 26.91
CA ALA A 90 -4.16 3.34 26.83
C ALA A 90 -4.40 2.29 25.71
N SER A 91 -5.13 2.70 24.62
CA SER A 91 -5.50 1.85 23.49
C SER A 91 -4.52 2.07 22.36
N GLN A 92 -3.88 1.00 21.90
CA GLN A 92 -2.99 1.03 20.76
C GLN A 92 -3.77 1.06 19.44
N THR A 93 -3.32 1.88 18.49
CA THR A 93 -3.87 1.98 17.14
C THR A 93 -2.97 1.35 16.09
N SER A 94 -1.68 1.24 16.38
CA SER A 94 -0.71 0.55 15.55
C SER A 94 0.37 -0.07 16.43
N VAL A 95 0.90 -1.21 15.99
CA VAL A 95 2.01 -1.90 16.63
C VAL A 95 2.99 -2.39 15.56
N GLY A 96 4.26 -2.28 15.86
CA GLY A 96 5.34 -2.78 15.03
C GLY A 96 6.60 -3.02 15.83
N SER A 97 7.68 -3.24 15.13
CA SER A 97 9.01 -3.44 15.70
C SER A 97 9.93 -2.27 15.36
N GLY A 98 10.99 -2.13 16.11
CA GLY A 98 12.09 -1.23 15.85
C GLY A 98 13.36 -1.77 16.47
N PHE A 99 14.46 -1.08 16.23
CA PHE A 99 15.75 -1.45 16.82
C PHE A 99 16.63 -0.21 17.03
N VAL A 100 17.45 -0.28 18.07
CA VAL A 100 18.38 0.78 18.42
C VAL A 100 19.57 0.79 17.49
N VAL A 101 19.91 1.96 16.92
CA VAL A 101 20.99 2.16 15.93
C VAL A 101 22.09 3.09 16.39
N SER A 102 21.98 3.65 17.59
CA SER A 102 23.04 4.48 18.18
C SER A 102 23.02 4.46 19.71
N ARG A 103 24.15 4.77 20.33
CA ARG A 103 24.29 4.87 21.78
C ARG A 103 23.44 5.99 22.39
N GLU A 104 23.08 6.98 21.60
CA GLU A 104 22.24 8.11 21.99
C GLU A 104 20.73 7.74 21.98
N GLY A 105 20.38 6.48 21.65
CA GLY A 105 19.01 5.99 21.67
C GLY A 105 18.20 6.29 20.41
N HIS A 106 18.86 6.42 19.26
CA HIS A 106 18.16 6.48 17.98
C HIS A 106 17.59 5.10 17.63
N ILE A 107 16.37 5.07 17.15
CA ILE A 107 15.62 3.87 16.81
C ILE A 107 15.14 3.99 15.37
N VAL A 108 15.32 2.94 14.59
CA VAL A 108 14.74 2.81 13.24
C VAL A 108 13.50 1.91 13.31
N THR A 109 12.45 2.31 12.56
CA THR A 109 11.23 1.54 12.35
C THR A 109 10.65 1.88 10.97
N ASN A 110 9.50 1.30 10.58
CA ASN A 110 8.77 1.72 9.39
C ASN A 110 7.92 2.98 9.65
N PHE A 111 7.76 3.79 8.59
CA PHE A 111 6.87 4.95 8.64
C PHE A 111 5.42 4.56 8.90
N HIS A 112 4.91 3.51 8.24
CA HIS A 112 3.52 3.08 8.43
C HIS A 112 3.19 2.68 9.88
N VAL A 113 4.17 2.25 10.69
CA VAL A 113 3.99 1.94 12.11
C VAL A 113 3.71 3.19 12.93
N VAL A 114 4.32 4.32 12.57
CA VAL A 114 4.23 5.60 13.30
C VAL A 114 3.38 6.65 12.59
N ALA A 115 2.79 6.30 11.44
CA ALA A 115 2.10 7.25 10.56
C ALA A 115 0.96 8.00 11.26
N GLU A 116 0.16 7.33 12.10
CA GLU A 116 -0.93 7.98 12.84
C GLU A 116 -0.40 9.04 13.81
N ALA A 117 0.71 8.76 14.53
CA ALA A 117 1.34 9.74 15.41
C ALA A 117 2.02 10.87 14.62
N ALA A 118 2.63 10.58 13.48
CA ALA A 118 3.24 11.58 12.62
C ALA A 118 2.21 12.54 11.99
N LEU A 119 1.04 12.01 11.58
CA LEU A 119 0.02 12.78 10.87
C LEU A 119 -1.05 13.39 11.76
N LYS A 120 -1.26 12.84 12.97
CA LYS A 120 -2.27 13.28 13.95
C LYS A 120 -1.66 13.33 15.35
N PRO A 121 -0.56 14.12 15.57
CA PRO A 121 0.16 14.14 16.84
C PRO A 121 -0.68 14.68 18.00
N GLU A 122 -1.77 15.39 17.71
CA GLU A 122 -2.72 15.86 18.72
C GLU A 122 -3.56 14.71 19.33
N ARG A 123 -3.64 13.57 18.65
CA ARG A 123 -4.47 12.42 19.05
C ARG A 123 -3.67 11.21 19.49
N HIS A 124 -2.39 11.11 19.10
CA HIS A 124 -1.59 9.92 19.29
C HIS A 124 -0.25 10.24 19.93
N ASP A 125 0.19 9.33 20.78
CA ASP A 125 1.55 9.28 21.32
C ASP A 125 2.28 8.05 20.79
N LEU A 126 3.61 8.10 20.84
CA LEU A 126 4.48 6.98 20.54
C LEU A 126 5.19 6.51 21.80
N VAL A 127 5.21 5.20 21.98
CA VAL A 127 5.97 4.56 23.04
C VAL A 127 6.75 3.38 22.48
N TYR A 128 7.88 3.04 23.10
CA TYR A 128 8.55 1.79 22.85
C TYR A 128 8.48 0.89 24.08
N VAL A 129 8.49 -0.41 23.83
CA VAL A 129 8.56 -1.45 24.86
C VAL A 129 9.77 -2.33 24.57
N THR A 130 10.66 -2.46 25.54
CA THR A 130 11.84 -3.32 25.45
C THR A 130 11.50 -4.80 25.67
N ALA A 131 12.42 -5.70 25.35
CA ALA A 131 12.23 -7.12 25.55
C ALA A 131 12.01 -7.57 27.01
N ASP A 132 12.43 -6.74 27.97
CA ASP A 132 12.20 -6.92 29.41
C ASP A 132 10.97 -6.16 29.93
N GLY A 133 10.13 -5.63 29.02
CA GLY A 133 8.85 -5.00 29.35
C GLY A 133 8.93 -3.58 29.88
N ARG A 134 10.07 -2.90 29.77
CA ARG A 134 10.18 -1.47 30.11
C ARG A 134 9.59 -0.63 28.98
N GLU A 135 8.78 0.35 29.34
CA GLU A 135 8.12 1.25 28.42
C GLU A 135 8.56 2.70 28.63
N ALA A 136 8.77 3.44 27.53
CA ALA A 136 9.03 4.86 27.57
C ALA A 136 8.56 5.56 26.28
N PRO A 137 8.29 6.88 26.34
CA PRO A 137 7.84 7.65 25.19
C PRO A 137 8.94 7.86 24.16
N LEU A 138 8.51 8.02 22.91
CA LEU A 138 9.33 8.28 21.74
C LEU A 138 8.97 9.61 21.09
N VAL A 139 9.96 10.20 20.43
CA VAL A 139 9.78 11.34 19.52
C VAL A 139 10.24 10.96 18.11
N ILE A 140 9.60 11.55 17.11
CA ILE A 140 9.97 11.38 15.70
C ILE A 140 10.99 12.45 15.36
N LEU A 141 12.15 12.04 14.84
CA LEU A 141 13.21 12.94 14.38
C LEU A 141 13.16 13.17 12.87
N GLN A 142 12.96 12.09 12.09
CA GLN A 142 13.01 12.16 10.63
C GLN A 142 12.13 11.08 10.02
N LEU A 143 11.59 11.36 8.83
CA LEU A 143 10.75 10.46 8.06
C LEU A 143 11.33 10.26 6.66
N ASP A 144 11.29 9.03 6.17
CA ASP A 144 11.52 8.66 4.77
C ASP A 144 10.31 7.85 4.30
N VAL A 145 9.30 8.59 3.84
CA VAL A 145 8.00 8.04 3.44
C VAL A 145 8.11 7.19 2.18
N LEU A 146 9.07 7.52 1.31
CA LEU A 146 9.29 6.82 0.03
C LEU A 146 9.85 5.40 0.23
N HIS A 147 10.64 5.21 1.28
CA HIS A 147 11.21 3.91 1.64
C HIS A 147 10.53 3.31 2.87
N ASP A 148 9.42 3.93 3.33
CA ASP A 148 8.67 3.47 4.49
C ASP A 148 9.53 3.35 5.76
N LEU A 149 10.35 4.36 6.08
CA LEU A 149 11.21 4.41 7.27
C LEU A 149 10.91 5.62 8.13
N ALA A 150 11.15 5.47 9.44
CA ALA A 150 11.14 6.54 10.43
C ALA A 150 12.34 6.42 11.38
N LEU A 151 12.95 7.57 11.72
CA LEU A 151 13.95 7.69 12.74
C LEU A 151 13.30 8.30 14.00
N LEU A 152 13.38 7.56 15.08
CA LEU A 152 12.84 7.92 16.37
C LEU A 152 13.98 8.09 17.38
N LYS A 153 13.66 8.72 18.51
CA LYS A 153 14.55 8.80 19.68
C LYS A 153 13.74 8.63 20.96
N ALA A 154 14.31 7.98 21.96
CA ALA A 154 13.76 7.98 23.30
C ALA A 154 13.65 9.43 23.81
N ALA A 155 12.49 9.81 24.35
CA ALA A 155 12.28 11.17 24.83
C ALA A 155 13.21 11.46 26.03
N ASP A 156 13.88 12.61 25.99
CA ASP A 156 14.81 13.01 27.04
C ASP A 156 14.06 13.23 28.38
N GLY A 157 14.63 12.75 29.49
CA GLY A 157 14.05 12.93 30.82
C GLY A 157 12.76 12.15 31.13
N ALA A 158 12.29 11.34 30.20
CA ALA A 158 11.08 10.54 30.38
C ALA A 158 11.30 9.40 31.40
N ALA A 159 10.36 9.24 32.31
CA ALA A 159 10.34 8.11 33.22
C ALA A 159 10.16 6.81 32.44
N VAL A 160 10.92 5.77 32.77
CA VAL A 160 10.71 4.40 32.26
C VAL A 160 9.83 3.68 33.24
N THR A 161 8.67 3.27 32.79
CA THR A 161 7.79 2.41 33.59
C THR A 161 8.15 0.95 33.28
N GLY A 162 8.42 0.18 34.36
CA GLY A 162 8.68 -1.26 34.22
C GLY A 162 7.39 -2.09 34.33
N ALA A 163 7.45 -3.36 33.93
CA ALA A 163 6.33 -4.33 34.02
C ALA A 163 5.83 -4.55 35.47
N THR A 164 6.51 -4.06 36.46
CA THR A 164 6.17 -4.17 37.89
C THR A 164 5.85 -2.81 38.58
N GLY A 165 5.25 -1.88 37.84
CA GLY A 165 4.53 -0.73 38.43
C GLY A 165 5.27 0.16 39.44
N THR A 166 6.58 0.15 39.53
CA THR A 166 7.32 0.96 40.51
C THR A 166 7.88 2.21 39.81
N ILE A 167 7.25 3.34 40.08
CA ILE A 167 7.79 4.66 39.77
C ILE A 167 8.96 4.88 40.74
N SER A 168 10.20 4.71 40.31
CA SER A 168 11.36 5.15 41.08
C SER A 168 11.53 6.66 40.94
N ASN A 169 10.73 7.40 41.66
CA ASN A 169 10.95 8.81 41.92
C ASN A 169 11.90 8.95 43.14
N THR A 170 13.16 8.59 42.98
CA THR A 170 14.20 9.01 43.94
C THR A 170 14.75 10.32 43.40
N GLY A 171 14.34 11.41 44.06
CA GLY A 171 14.91 12.74 43.88
C GLY A 171 16.43 12.74 44.18
N ASN A 172 17.18 12.71 43.11
CA ASN A 172 18.49 13.30 42.85
C ASN A 172 18.89 12.83 41.43
N ALA A 173 18.46 13.58 40.44
CA ALA A 173 18.80 13.32 39.04
C ALA A 173 20.24 13.83 38.78
N THR A 174 21.24 13.04 39.12
CA THR A 174 22.47 13.06 38.34
C THR A 174 22.13 12.46 37.00
N THR A 175 21.88 13.29 35.99
CA THR A 175 21.60 12.93 34.62
C THR A 175 22.86 12.37 33.97
N THR A 176 23.21 11.13 34.31
CA THR A 176 24.16 10.38 33.49
C THR A 176 23.46 10.12 32.15
N PRO A 177 24.04 10.51 31.00
CA PRO A 177 23.44 10.24 29.70
C PRO A 177 23.18 8.75 29.59
N ARG A 178 21.93 8.38 29.27
CA ARG A 178 21.54 6.98 29.05
C ARG A 178 22.26 6.47 27.81
N SER A 179 23.13 5.48 27.96
CA SER A 179 23.77 4.80 26.83
C SER A 179 22.99 3.55 26.48
N PHE A 180 22.75 3.37 25.18
CA PHE A 180 22.05 2.21 24.62
C PHE A 180 23.05 1.30 23.90
N ASP A 181 22.82 -0.01 23.95
CA ASP A 181 23.45 -0.90 23.02
C ASP A 181 22.79 -0.74 21.65
N ALA A 182 23.57 -0.72 20.58
CA ALA A 182 23.10 -0.43 19.24
C ALA A 182 23.52 -1.52 18.26
N LEU A 183 22.63 -1.86 17.32
CA LEU A 183 22.95 -2.71 16.19
C LEU A 183 23.79 -1.93 15.17
N ALA A 184 24.84 -2.56 14.67
CA ALA A 184 25.66 -2.00 13.61
C ALA A 184 25.09 -2.34 12.25
N PHE A 185 25.15 -1.41 11.30
CA PHE A 185 24.85 -1.67 9.90
C PHE A 185 26.00 -2.42 9.22
N ARG A 186 25.66 -3.36 8.34
CA ARG A 186 26.64 -4.03 7.49
C ARG A 186 27.31 -3.00 6.57
N PRO A 187 28.65 -2.97 6.48
CA PRO A 187 29.36 -2.05 5.58
C PRO A 187 28.97 -2.30 4.12
N GLU A 188 28.74 -1.23 3.34
CA GLU A 188 28.36 -1.33 1.92
C GLU A 188 29.39 -2.07 1.07
N ALA A 189 30.67 -1.95 1.40
CA ALA A 189 31.75 -2.68 0.72
C ALA A 189 31.64 -4.21 0.81
N ARG A 190 30.85 -4.70 1.77
CA ARG A 190 30.59 -6.13 1.96
C ARG A 190 29.27 -6.49 1.30
N ALA A 191 29.30 -6.77 -0.01
CA ALA A 191 28.12 -7.14 -0.77
C ALA A 191 27.45 -8.42 -0.22
N LEU A 192 26.12 -8.48 -0.32
CA LEU A 192 25.33 -9.67 -0.01
C LEU A 192 25.45 -10.68 -1.16
N ALA A 193 25.74 -11.94 -0.84
CA ALA A 193 25.74 -13.03 -1.81
C ALA A 193 24.35 -13.69 -1.87
N GLN A 194 23.87 -14.01 -3.06
CA GLN A 194 22.61 -14.74 -3.22
C GLN A 194 22.70 -16.11 -2.52
N GLY A 195 21.68 -16.44 -1.72
CA GLY A 195 21.66 -17.62 -0.86
C GLY A 195 22.26 -17.37 0.54
N GLU A 196 22.84 -16.20 0.82
CA GLU A 196 23.32 -15.84 2.16
C GLU A 196 22.19 -15.88 3.17
N ARG A 197 22.44 -16.44 4.35
CA ARG A 197 21.44 -16.54 5.42
C ARG A 197 21.16 -15.17 6.03
N ILE A 198 19.88 -14.93 6.25
CA ILE A 198 19.35 -13.71 6.87
C ILE A 198 18.46 -14.11 8.04
N TYR A 199 18.56 -13.36 9.12
CA TYR A 199 17.76 -13.49 10.34
C TYR A 199 16.90 -12.25 10.51
N SER A 200 15.59 -12.37 10.26
CA SER A 200 14.63 -11.30 10.47
C SER A 200 14.09 -11.37 11.89
N LEU A 201 14.17 -10.26 12.63
CA LEU A 201 13.74 -10.15 14.01
C LEU A 201 12.58 -9.18 14.15
N GLY A 202 11.70 -9.41 15.13
CA GLY A 202 10.57 -8.53 15.40
C GLY A 202 9.62 -9.15 16.41
N ASN A 203 8.50 -8.45 16.69
CA ASN A 203 7.46 -8.90 17.61
C ASN A 203 6.18 -9.25 16.82
N PRO A 204 6.06 -10.51 16.31
CA PRO A 204 4.91 -10.90 15.52
C PRO A 204 3.63 -10.88 16.38
N LEU A 205 2.57 -10.28 15.86
CA LEU A 205 1.23 -10.29 16.47
C LEU A 205 1.18 -9.85 17.96
N ASP A 206 2.16 -9.08 18.40
CA ASP A 206 2.26 -8.62 19.81
C ASP A 206 2.40 -9.77 20.84
N VAL A 207 2.96 -10.92 20.44
CA VAL A 207 3.10 -12.09 21.32
C VAL A 207 4.52 -12.28 21.89
N GLY A 208 5.44 -11.39 21.57
CA GLY A 208 6.85 -11.43 22.00
C GLY A 208 7.82 -11.41 20.83
N PHE A 209 9.10 -11.11 21.11
CA PHE A 209 10.13 -11.08 20.08
C PHE A 209 10.47 -12.46 19.57
N ALA A 210 10.54 -12.57 18.25
CA ALA A 210 10.85 -13.78 17.54
C ALA A 210 11.91 -13.53 16.45
N VAL A 211 12.54 -14.62 16.01
CA VAL A 211 13.44 -14.64 14.86
C VAL A 211 12.90 -15.56 13.78
N THR A 212 12.97 -15.12 12.53
CA THR A 212 12.70 -15.91 11.34
C THR A 212 13.97 -16.04 10.51
N GLU A 213 14.34 -17.24 10.16
CA GLU A 213 15.50 -17.55 9.31
C GLU A 213 15.06 -17.68 7.86
N GLY A 214 15.85 -17.16 6.94
CA GLY A 214 15.63 -17.25 5.50
C GLY A 214 16.88 -16.91 4.71
N THR A 215 16.73 -16.61 3.42
CA THR A 215 17.84 -16.36 2.49
C THR A 215 17.69 -15.03 1.78
N TYR A 216 18.84 -14.43 1.44
CA TYR A 216 18.91 -13.33 0.49
C TYR A 216 18.76 -13.86 -0.93
N ASN A 217 17.75 -13.40 -1.66
CA ASN A 217 17.49 -13.82 -3.04
C ASN A 217 17.71 -12.69 -4.06
N GLY A 218 18.51 -11.71 -3.69
CA GLY A 218 18.79 -10.54 -4.53
C GLY A 218 17.80 -9.41 -4.32
N LEU A 219 17.90 -8.40 -5.18
CA LEU A 219 16.96 -7.30 -5.23
C LEU A 219 15.71 -7.70 -6.03
N VAL A 220 14.55 -7.19 -5.59
CA VAL A 220 13.27 -7.40 -6.29
C VAL A 220 13.35 -6.79 -7.69
N LYS A 221 13.19 -7.63 -8.71
CA LYS A 221 13.07 -7.16 -10.09
C LYS A 221 11.76 -6.38 -10.27
N ARG A 222 11.80 -5.33 -11.08
CA ARG A 222 10.63 -4.50 -11.41
C ARG A 222 10.02 -3.76 -10.21
N SER A 223 10.85 -3.42 -9.23
CA SER A 223 10.47 -2.49 -8.16
C SER A 223 10.89 -1.07 -8.52
N PHE A 224 10.07 -0.07 -8.20
CA PHE A 224 10.42 1.34 -8.43
C PHE A 224 11.55 1.80 -7.51
N TYR A 225 11.48 1.44 -6.24
CA TYR A 225 12.56 1.58 -5.26
C TYR A 225 13.19 0.22 -4.98
N PRO A 226 14.50 0.16 -4.73
CA PRO A 226 15.18 -1.09 -4.38
C PRO A 226 14.55 -1.75 -3.14
N GLN A 227 14.27 -3.03 -3.25
CA GLN A 227 13.82 -3.89 -2.14
C GLN A 227 14.60 -5.20 -2.18
N ILE A 228 14.93 -5.73 -1.03
CA ILE A 228 15.55 -7.06 -0.91
C ILE A 228 14.43 -8.12 -0.93
N PHE A 229 14.63 -9.15 -1.75
CA PHE A 229 13.80 -10.35 -1.71
C PHE A 229 14.33 -11.27 -0.61
N PHE A 230 13.57 -11.40 0.47
CA PHE A 230 13.84 -12.29 1.59
C PHE A 230 13.02 -13.57 1.43
N GLY A 231 13.73 -14.71 1.34
CA GLY A 231 13.15 -16.06 1.28
C GLY A 231 12.84 -16.59 2.69
N GLY A 232 12.01 -15.89 3.42
CA GLY A 232 11.58 -16.23 4.76
C GLY A 232 10.24 -15.58 5.08
N ALA A 233 9.52 -16.09 6.09
CA ALA A 233 8.21 -15.58 6.48
C ALA A 233 8.33 -14.32 7.35
N LEU A 234 7.53 -13.28 7.03
CA LEU A 234 7.27 -12.15 7.92
C LEU A 234 5.80 -12.18 8.36
N SER A 235 5.56 -11.82 9.61
CA SER A 235 4.22 -11.69 10.16
C SER A 235 3.91 -10.24 10.51
N GLY A 236 2.62 -9.91 10.64
CA GLY A 236 2.20 -8.60 11.17
C GLY A 236 2.87 -8.32 12.52
N GLY A 237 3.30 -7.08 12.76
CA GLY A 237 4.07 -6.69 13.95
C GLY A 237 5.59 -6.81 13.79
N MET A 238 6.11 -7.60 12.84
CA MET A 238 7.56 -7.64 12.55
C MET A 238 8.03 -6.43 11.72
N SER A 239 7.13 -5.68 11.11
CA SER A 239 7.42 -4.44 10.37
C SER A 239 8.25 -3.47 11.21
N GLY A 240 9.33 -2.92 10.63
CA GLY A 240 10.28 -2.02 11.29
C GLY A 240 11.39 -2.72 12.06
N GLY A 241 11.30 -4.03 12.28
CA GLY A 241 12.38 -4.82 12.89
C GLY A 241 13.56 -5.02 11.92
N PRO A 242 14.75 -5.36 12.45
CA PRO A 242 15.95 -5.55 11.66
C PRO A 242 15.98 -6.93 10.97
N ALA A 243 16.58 -6.97 9.78
CA ALA A 243 17.08 -8.18 9.18
C ALA A 243 18.61 -8.18 9.28
N LEU A 244 19.16 -9.22 9.87
CA LEU A 244 20.58 -9.32 10.23
C LEU A 244 21.29 -10.41 9.40
N ASP A 245 22.58 -10.22 9.17
CA ASP A 245 23.48 -11.26 8.67
C ASP A 245 23.94 -12.19 9.82
N GLN A 246 24.83 -13.14 9.48
CA GLN A 246 25.36 -14.11 10.46
C GLN A 246 26.24 -13.47 11.54
N GLU A 247 26.79 -12.29 11.28
CA GLU A 247 27.59 -11.51 12.22
C GLU A 247 26.72 -10.57 13.08
N GLY A 248 25.41 -10.61 12.90
CA GLY A 248 24.47 -9.74 13.63
C GLY A 248 24.43 -8.29 13.13
N GLN A 249 24.92 -8.03 11.90
CA GLN A 249 24.89 -6.71 11.28
C GLN A 249 23.61 -6.49 10.48
N VAL A 250 23.05 -5.30 10.53
CA VAL A 250 21.78 -4.97 9.85
C VAL A 250 22.02 -4.86 8.34
N ILE A 251 21.28 -5.67 7.57
CA ILE A 251 21.28 -5.67 6.09
C ILE A 251 20.01 -5.05 5.51
N GLY A 252 18.96 -4.98 6.31
CA GLY A 252 17.67 -4.43 5.88
C GLY A 252 16.66 -4.29 7.01
N ILE A 253 15.52 -3.70 6.70
CA ILE A 253 14.40 -3.49 7.61
C ILE A 253 13.17 -4.21 7.09
N ASN A 254 12.51 -4.98 7.93
CA ASN A 254 11.29 -5.72 7.61
C ASN A 254 10.16 -4.76 7.21
N VAL A 255 9.51 -4.97 6.07
CA VAL A 255 8.43 -4.07 5.65
C VAL A 255 7.13 -4.77 5.31
N ALA A 256 7.15 -5.83 4.52
CA ALA A 256 5.96 -6.47 4.00
C ALA A 256 6.19 -7.93 3.62
N ARG A 257 5.07 -8.65 3.48
CA ARG A 257 5.02 -9.99 2.87
C ARG A 257 4.06 -9.97 1.68
N ARG A 258 4.24 -10.87 0.74
CA ARG A 258 3.20 -11.17 -0.24
C ARG A 258 2.10 -12.01 0.41
N VAL A 259 0.85 -11.62 0.16
CA VAL A 259 -0.32 -12.40 0.64
C VAL A 259 -0.63 -13.61 -0.25
N ASP A 260 -0.11 -13.63 -1.48
CA ASP A 260 -0.28 -14.67 -2.50
C ASP A 260 0.93 -15.61 -2.63
N GLY A 261 1.90 -15.53 -1.70
CA GLY A 261 3.11 -16.36 -1.71
C GLY A 261 3.59 -16.69 -0.30
N GLU A 262 3.78 -17.96 -0.01
CA GLU A 262 4.46 -18.40 1.21
C GLU A 262 5.94 -18.05 1.15
N GLN A 263 6.52 -17.59 2.27
CA GLN A 263 7.95 -17.27 2.42
C GLN A 263 8.48 -16.25 1.39
N VAL A 264 7.62 -15.39 0.83
CA VAL A 264 8.02 -14.28 -0.03
C VAL A 264 7.81 -12.99 0.72
N SER A 265 8.90 -12.43 1.21
CA SER A 265 8.89 -11.19 2.00
C SER A 265 9.87 -10.17 1.44
N PHE A 266 9.68 -8.92 1.82
CA PHE A 266 10.48 -7.81 1.32
C PHE A 266 11.08 -7.02 2.49
N LEU A 267 12.34 -6.59 2.27
CA LEU A 267 13.06 -5.74 3.21
C LEU A 267 13.48 -4.45 2.50
N VAL A 268 13.46 -3.35 3.23
CA VAL A 268 14.11 -2.11 2.81
C VAL A 268 15.60 -2.28 3.02
N PRO A 269 16.48 -2.02 2.02
CA PRO A 269 17.92 -2.08 2.19
C PRO A 269 18.42 -1.16 3.32
N ALA A 270 19.40 -1.65 4.09
CA ALA A 270 19.96 -0.93 5.24
C ALA A 270 20.56 0.44 4.88
N SER A 271 21.04 0.63 3.64
CA SER A 271 21.58 1.90 3.17
C SER A 271 20.59 3.08 3.31
N PHE A 272 19.30 2.84 3.13
CA PHE A 272 18.28 3.88 3.34
C PHE A 272 18.15 4.26 4.82
N ALA A 273 18.24 3.30 5.73
CA ALA A 273 18.23 3.57 7.17
C ALA A 273 19.53 4.27 7.63
N THR A 274 20.68 3.89 7.08
CA THR A 274 21.96 4.58 7.33
C THR A 274 21.87 6.05 6.88
N ALA A 275 21.36 6.29 5.68
CA ALA A 275 21.15 7.64 5.16
C ALA A 275 20.14 8.44 6.00
N LEU A 276 19.06 7.79 6.47
CA LEU A 276 18.06 8.40 7.35
C LEU A 276 18.67 8.81 8.70
N LEU A 277 19.47 7.94 9.32
CA LEU A 277 20.19 8.22 10.56
C LEU A 277 21.17 9.38 10.36
N ALA A 278 21.94 9.40 9.27
CA ALA A 278 22.89 10.47 8.98
C ALA A 278 22.21 11.84 8.86
N ARG A 279 21.03 11.90 8.23
CA ARG A 279 20.25 13.15 8.07
C ARG A 279 19.52 13.58 9.36
N GLY A 280 19.16 12.62 10.19
CA GLY A 280 18.25 12.86 11.31
C GLY A 280 18.89 12.77 12.69
N ARG A 281 20.19 12.42 12.83
CA ARG A 281 20.84 12.21 14.13
C ARG A 281 20.69 13.41 15.08
N ASP A 282 20.90 14.61 14.56
CA ASP A 282 20.87 15.85 15.33
C ASP A 282 19.60 16.68 15.05
N ALA A 283 18.60 16.07 14.40
CA ALA A 283 17.37 16.76 14.07
C ALA A 283 16.51 17.05 15.31
N THR A 284 15.82 18.18 15.28
CA THR A 284 14.81 18.49 16.29
C THR A 284 13.56 17.63 16.12
N PRO A 285 12.90 17.21 17.22
CA PRO A 285 11.69 16.40 17.13
C PRO A 285 10.57 17.07 16.31
N ILE A 286 9.93 16.29 15.45
CA ILE A 286 8.75 16.70 14.69
C ILE A 286 7.55 16.74 15.66
N LYS A 287 7.04 17.94 15.92
CA LYS A 287 5.91 18.16 16.85
C LYS A 287 4.60 18.46 16.14
N ALA A 288 4.66 19.01 14.92
CA ALA A 288 3.50 19.31 14.10
C ALA A 288 3.13 18.12 13.21
N ALA A 289 1.88 18.09 12.73
CA ALA A 289 1.44 17.08 11.76
C ALA A 289 2.32 17.09 10.51
N ALA A 290 2.87 15.94 10.15
CA ALA A 290 3.93 15.79 9.13
C ALA A 290 3.41 15.82 7.69
N TYR A 291 2.18 16.31 7.42
CA TYR A 291 1.63 16.33 6.05
C TYR A 291 2.50 17.10 5.05
N GLY A 292 3.17 18.19 5.46
CA GLY A 292 4.12 18.93 4.62
C GLY A 292 5.29 18.04 4.18
N ILE A 293 5.93 17.36 5.13
CA ILE A 293 7.06 16.44 4.87
C ILE A 293 6.63 15.31 3.92
N VAL A 294 5.44 14.75 4.13
CA VAL A 294 4.86 13.72 3.25
C VAL A 294 4.62 14.26 1.85
N THR A 295 4.02 15.47 1.74
CA THR A 295 3.76 16.12 0.45
C THR A 295 5.04 16.35 -0.33
N ASP A 296 6.07 16.91 0.31
CA ASP A 296 7.36 17.21 -0.34
C ASP A 296 8.00 15.94 -0.93
N GLN A 297 7.99 14.85 -0.17
CA GLN A 297 8.53 13.58 -0.63
C GLN A 297 7.67 12.96 -1.75
N LEU A 298 6.35 13.04 -1.65
CA LEU A 298 5.46 12.59 -2.73
C LEU A 298 5.62 13.43 -4.00
N MET A 299 5.93 14.73 -3.89
CA MET A 299 6.25 15.59 -5.04
C MET A 299 7.53 15.14 -5.74
N LEU A 300 8.54 14.71 -5.01
CA LEU A 300 9.76 14.09 -5.58
C LEU A 300 9.44 12.76 -6.26
N HIS A 301 8.67 11.90 -5.59
CA HIS A 301 8.26 10.62 -6.14
C HIS A 301 7.51 10.77 -7.47
N GLN A 302 6.46 11.59 -7.49
CA GLN A 302 5.63 11.76 -8.68
C GLN A 302 6.40 12.35 -9.87
N ALA A 303 7.37 13.23 -9.61
CA ALA A 303 8.24 13.75 -10.65
C ALA A 303 9.10 12.65 -11.27
N ALA A 304 9.79 11.86 -10.43
CA ALA A 304 10.60 10.72 -10.87
C ALA A 304 9.76 9.63 -11.56
N LEU A 305 8.57 9.32 -11.04
CA LEU A 305 7.65 8.35 -11.63
C LEU A 305 7.20 8.80 -13.03
N THR A 306 6.79 10.07 -13.16
CA THR A 306 6.36 10.64 -14.44
C THR A 306 7.48 10.61 -15.47
N GLU A 307 8.68 11.04 -15.08
CA GLU A 307 9.84 11.05 -15.98
C GLU A 307 10.19 9.64 -16.44
N ARG A 308 10.37 8.70 -15.52
CA ARG A 308 10.69 7.30 -15.86
C ARG A 308 9.60 6.64 -16.71
N PHE A 309 8.31 6.92 -16.44
CA PHE A 309 7.22 6.35 -17.21
C PHE A 309 7.18 6.88 -18.64
N VAL A 310 7.39 8.18 -18.84
CA VAL A 310 7.41 8.78 -20.18
C VAL A 310 8.63 8.35 -20.99
N GLN A 311 9.80 8.22 -20.35
CA GLN A 311 11.06 7.85 -21.02
C GLN A 311 11.08 6.39 -21.50
N GLN A 312 10.38 5.48 -20.80
CA GLN A 312 10.46 4.05 -21.15
C GLN A 312 9.68 3.68 -22.44
N GLY A 313 8.82 4.55 -22.93
CA GLY A 313 7.99 4.33 -24.11
C GLY A 313 6.91 3.25 -23.91
N TRP A 314 6.27 2.89 -25.03
CA TRP A 314 5.21 1.90 -25.06
C TRP A 314 5.63 0.65 -25.83
N LYS A 315 5.28 -0.53 -25.32
CA LYS A 315 5.23 -1.75 -26.14
C LYS A 315 4.01 -1.66 -27.03
N THR A 316 4.14 -2.02 -28.28
CA THR A 316 2.99 -2.20 -29.14
C THR A 316 2.37 -3.57 -28.82
N ALA A 317 1.16 -3.57 -28.27
CA ALA A 317 0.38 -4.81 -28.17
C ALA A 317 -0.06 -5.25 -29.56
N THR A 318 0.01 -6.54 -29.82
CA THR A 318 -0.51 -7.13 -31.06
C THR A 318 -2.03 -7.11 -31.01
N HIS A 319 -2.63 -6.07 -31.58
CA HIS A 319 -4.06 -6.02 -31.85
C HIS A 319 -4.24 -5.85 -33.36
N PRO A 320 -5.18 -6.57 -34.01
CA PRO A 320 -5.29 -6.58 -35.47
C PRO A 320 -5.60 -5.20 -36.07
N ARG A 321 -6.20 -4.29 -35.31
CA ARG A 321 -6.64 -2.98 -35.82
C ARG A 321 -5.96 -1.78 -35.17
N TYR A 322 -5.55 -1.89 -33.91
CA TYR A 322 -5.10 -0.73 -33.10
C TYR A 322 -3.72 -0.94 -32.51
N LYS A 323 -2.95 0.12 -32.44
CA LYS A 323 -1.82 0.22 -31.52
C LYS A 323 -2.39 0.58 -30.16
N VAL A 324 -2.18 -0.30 -29.19
CA VAL A 324 -2.66 -0.14 -27.80
C VAL A 324 -1.46 0.08 -26.89
N PRO A 325 -1.42 1.16 -26.08
CA PRO A 325 -0.25 1.52 -25.28
C PRO A 325 -0.10 0.58 -24.08
N VAL A 326 0.75 -0.43 -24.19
CA VAL A 326 1.15 -1.28 -23.08
C VAL A 326 2.48 -0.77 -22.53
N PRO A 327 2.62 -0.50 -21.23
CA PRO A 327 3.89 -0.02 -20.69
C PRO A 327 4.98 -1.09 -20.79
N THR A 328 6.22 -0.66 -20.98
CA THR A 328 7.38 -1.54 -20.82
C THR A 328 7.51 -1.89 -19.33
N ASP A 329 7.82 -3.15 -18.99
CA ASP A 329 7.77 -3.62 -17.60
C ASP A 329 9.10 -3.46 -16.85
N THR A 330 9.60 -2.23 -16.79
CA THR A 330 10.80 -1.91 -16.01
C THR A 330 10.51 -1.88 -14.50
N PHE A 331 9.34 -1.37 -14.09
CA PHE A 331 8.86 -1.33 -12.70
C PHE A 331 7.37 -1.64 -12.56
N MET A 332 6.77 -2.23 -13.60
CA MET A 332 5.38 -2.68 -13.62
C MET A 332 5.34 -4.18 -13.96
N ARG A 333 4.27 -4.85 -13.52
CA ARG A 333 3.98 -6.23 -13.91
C ARG A 333 2.71 -6.25 -14.73
N CYS A 334 2.77 -6.94 -15.87
CA CYS A 334 1.64 -7.09 -16.77
C CYS A 334 1.13 -8.52 -16.76
N TRP A 335 -0.19 -8.68 -16.68
CA TRP A 335 -0.90 -9.95 -16.72
C TRP A 335 -1.95 -9.90 -17.82
N GLY A 336 -2.07 -10.99 -18.56
CA GLY A 336 -3.12 -11.17 -19.54
C GLY A 336 -4.17 -12.18 -19.07
N SER A 337 -5.44 -11.98 -19.46
CA SER A 337 -6.50 -12.97 -19.34
C SER A 337 -7.36 -12.96 -20.59
N SER A 338 -7.89 -14.12 -20.96
CA SER A 338 -8.84 -14.28 -22.05
C SER A 338 -10.08 -14.99 -21.52
N GLU A 339 -11.23 -14.38 -21.73
CA GLU A 339 -12.53 -14.89 -21.31
C GLU A 339 -13.38 -15.14 -22.56
N PRO A 340 -13.25 -16.33 -23.20
CA PRO A 340 -14.09 -16.67 -24.33
C PRO A 340 -15.54 -16.88 -23.87
N SER A 341 -16.47 -16.36 -24.63
CA SER A 341 -17.90 -16.53 -24.37
C SER A 341 -18.34 -17.98 -24.50
N ARG A 342 -18.85 -18.56 -23.43
CA ARG A 342 -19.40 -19.91 -23.39
C ARG A 342 -20.71 -20.08 -24.20
N ASN A 343 -21.47 -18.99 -24.43
CA ASN A 343 -22.82 -19.02 -25.01
C ASN A 343 -23.01 -18.03 -26.18
N GLY A 344 -22.03 -17.93 -27.10
CA GLY A 344 -22.15 -17.07 -28.27
C GLY A 344 -22.29 -15.58 -27.91
N GLY A 345 -21.64 -15.12 -26.87
CA GLY A 345 -21.72 -13.76 -26.36
C GLY A 345 -20.52 -12.90 -26.75
N LEU A 346 -19.98 -12.19 -25.76
CA LEU A 346 -18.87 -11.27 -25.87
C LEU A 346 -17.56 -11.98 -25.52
N ASP A 347 -16.62 -12.06 -26.44
CA ASP A 347 -15.26 -12.51 -26.14
C ASP A 347 -14.47 -11.30 -25.60
N LEU A 348 -13.74 -11.51 -24.51
CA LEU A 348 -12.98 -10.47 -23.81
C LEU A 348 -11.54 -10.90 -23.58
N GLU A 349 -10.61 -10.10 -24.07
CA GLU A 349 -9.19 -10.21 -23.74
C GLU A 349 -8.77 -8.99 -22.92
N ARG A 350 -8.07 -9.23 -21.82
CA ARG A 350 -7.63 -8.18 -20.91
C ARG A 350 -6.11 -8.23 -20.71
N SER A 351 -5.48 -7.06 -20.72
CA SER A 351 -4.12 -6.83 -20.24
C SER A 351 -4.18 -5.86 -19.08
N ASN A 352 -3.59 -6.21 -17.95
CA ASN A 352 -3.53 -5.38 -16.75
C ASN A 352 -2.09 -5.27 -16.26
N CYS A 353 -1.54 -4.05 -16.29
CA CYS A 353 -0.19 -3.72 -15.86
C CYS A 353 -0.27 -2.86 -14.60
N VAL A 354 0.35 -3.29 -13.52
CA VAL A 354 0.32 -2.59 -12.24
C VAL A 354 1.73 -2.41 -11.67
N MET A 355 1.94 -1.31 -10.99
CA MET A 355 3.11 -1.06 -10.17
C MET A 355 2.89 -1.63 -8.77
N ASP A 356 3.80 -2.49 -8.32
CA ASP A 356 3.69 -3.13 -6.99
C ASP A 356 4.04 -2.16 -5.84
N THR A 357 4.89 -1.16 -6.11
CA THR A 357 5.31 -0.15 -5.13
C THR A 357 4.14 0.77 -4.78
N ARG A 358 3.88 0.92 -3.49
CA ARG A 358 2.87 1.83 -2.93
C ARG A 358 3.46 2.55 -1.74
N ILE A 359 3.15 3.83 -1.61
CA ILE A 359 3.62 4.67 -0.51
C ILE A 359 2.50 4.80 0.51
N PHE A 360 2.80 4.50 1.77
CA PHE A 360 1.84 4.62 2.87
C PHE A 360 1.63 6.08 3.26
N VAL A 361 0.36 6.45 3.51
CA VAL A 361 -0.02 7.75 4.09
C VAL A 361 -1.12 7.48 5.11
N GLY A 362 -0.73 7.10 6.31
CA GLY A 362 -1.66 6.68 7.36
C GLY A 362 -2.39 5.39 6.97
N ASP A 363 -3.71 5.45 6.90
CA ASP A 363 -4.60 4.32 6.62
C ASP A 363 -4.81 4.05 5.11
N TYR A 364 -4.14 4.78 4.23
CA TYR A 364 -4.21 4.60 2.79
C TYR A 364 -2.84 4.60 2.12
N THR A 365 -2.80 4.20 0.85
CA THR A 365 -1.60 4.23 0.01
C THR A 365 -1.81 5.08 -1.23
N THR A 366 -0.71 5.63 -1.77
CA THR A 366 -0.66 6.46 -2.97
C THR A 366 0.60 6.16 -3.79
N GLY A 367 0.88 6.98 -4.82
CA GLY A 367 2.12 6.91 -5.60
C GLY A 367 2.20 5.74 -6.58
N ALA A 368 1.08 5.08 -6.89
CA ALA A 368 1.04 3.94 -7.81
C ALA A 368 0.50 4.32 -9.19
N ILE A 369 0.90 3.53 -10.19
CA ILE A 369 0.43 3.64 -11.57
C ILE A 369 -0.12 2.29 -12.04
N SER A 370 -1.22 2.31 -12.80
CA SER A 370 -1.77 1.13 -13.45
C SER A 370 -2.29 1.44 -14.85
N VAL A 371 -2.16 0.47 -15.75
CA VAL A 371 -2.65 0.54 -17.13
C VAL A 371 -3.42 -0.75 -17.42
N ARG A 372 -4.67 -0.62 -17.85
CA ARG A 372 -5.50 -1.76 -18.25
C ARG A 372 -6.06 -1.54 -19.66
N HIS A 373 -6.01 -2.58 -20.46
CA HIS A 373 -6.68 -2.62 -21.75
C HIS A 373 -7.57 -3.85 -21.85
N GLU A 374 -8.71 -3.67 -22.47
CA GLU A 374 -9.70 -4.71 -22.72
C GLU A 374 -10.10 -4.68 -24.18
N SER A 375 -9.91 -5.79 -24.91
CA SER A 375 -10.34 -6.00 -26.26
C SER A 375 -11.65 -6.79 -26.26
N TYR A 376 -12.65 -6.26 -26.92
CA TYR A 376 -14.00 -6.80 -26.98
C TYR A 376 -14.30 -7.28 -28.40
N ASP A 377 -14.66 -8.57 -28.56
CA ASP A 377 -15.22 -9.12 -29.79
C ASP A 377 -16.66 -9.59 -29.55
N GLY A 378 -17.58 -8.84 -30.10
CA GLY A 378 -19.03 -9.13 -30.14
C GLY A 378 -19.53 -9.58 -31.50
N SER A 379 -18.67 -10.18 -32.35
CA SER A 379 -19.06 -10.66 -33.69
C SER A 379 -20.26 -11.62 -33.66
N LYS A 380 -20.40 -12.37 -32.55
CA LYS A 380 -21.51 -13.29 -32.27
C LYS A 380 -22.74 -12.61 -31.68
N LEU A 381 -22.68 -11.30 -31.40
CA LEU A 381 -23.76 -10.48 -30.80
C LEU A 381 -24.42 -9.61 -31.89
N GLY A 382 -25.70 -9.28 -31.67
CA GLY A 382 -26.31 -8.16 -32.40
C GLY A 382 -25.72 -6.81 -31.94
N THR A 383 -25.66 -5.83 -32.86
CA THR A 383 -25.07 -4.52 -32.65
C THR A 383 -25.59 -3.83 -31.37
N LEU A 384 -26.88 -3.83 -31.08
CA LEU A 384 -27.47 -3.20 -29.91
C LEU A 384 -27.03 -3.87 -28.61
N ARG A 385 -26.93 -5.21 -28.59
CA ARG A 385 -26.46 -5.96 -27.42
C ARG A 385 -24.97 -5.71 -27.16
N PHE A 386 -24.19 -5.64 -28.23
CA PHE A 386 -22.77 -5.27 -28.11
C PHE A 386 -22.63 -3.85 -27.55
N ALA A 387 -23.29 -2.86 -28.15
CA ALA A 387 -23.23 -1.47 -27.71
C ALA A 387 -23.63 -1.30 -26.23
N ALA A 388 -24.69 -1.99 -25.79
CA ALA A 388 -25.11 -1.96 -24.41
C ALA A 388 -24.03 -2.51 -23.44
N ARG A 389 -23.42 -3.66 -23.76
CA ARG A 389 -22.36 -4.26 -22.93
C ARG A 389 -21.07 -3.46 -22.96
N TYR A 390 -20.66 -3.00 -24.14
CA TYR A 390 -19.46 -2.17 -24.32
C TYR A 390 -19.56 -0.84 -23.59
N SER A 391 -20.72 -0.18 -23.63
CA SER A 391 -20.97 1.04 -22.88
C SER A 391 -21.06 0.78 -21.37
N ALA A 392 -21.67 -0.33 -20.95
CA ALA A 392 -21.79 -0.68 -19.55
C ALA A 392 -20.45 -0.98 -18.86
N SER A 393 -19.46 -1.49 -19.62
CA SER A 393 -18.10 -1.75 -19.12
C SER A 393 -17.24 -0.48 -19.02
N PHE A 394 -17.59 0.60 -19.74
CA PHE A 394 -16.88 1.87 -19.73
C PHE A 394 -17.15 2.65 -18.44
N ARG A 395 -16.47 2.24 -17.35
CA ARG A 395 -16.67 2.79 -15.99
C ARG A 395 -15.37 3.15 -15.34
N ASN A 396 -15.40 4.24 -14.58
CA ASN A 396 -14.26 4.64 -13.73
C ASN A 396 -14.27 3.87 -12.40
N GLU A 397 -13.78 2.64 -12.41
CA GLU A 397 -13.71 1.80 -11.21
C GLU A 397 -12.68 2.29 -10.18
N GLY A 398 -11.62 3.00 -10.62
CA GLY A 398 -10.58 3.55 -9.73
C GLY A 398 -11.10 4.60 -8.77
N PHE A 399 -12.18 5.29 -9.16
CA PHE A 399 -12.77 6.36 -8.39
C PHE A 399 -14.10 5.99 -7.73
N THR A 400 -14.53 4.73 -7.81
CA THR A 400 -15.78 4.25 -7.20
C THR A 400 -15.74 4.26 -5.67
N ARG A 401 -14.55 4.08 -5.07
CA ARG A 401 -14.37 4.16 -3.62
C ARG A 401 -13.91 5.57 -3.25
N LEU A 402 -14.87 6.39 -2.85
CA LEU A 402 -14.58 7.72 -2.31
C LEU A 402 -14.07 7.56 -0.86
N ARG A 403 -12.84 7.93 -0.63
CA ARG A 403 -12.32 8.17 0.73
C ARG A 403 -12.57 9.63 1.09
N ALA A 404 -13.82 9.95 1.43
CA ALA A 404 -14.29 11.33 1.63
C ALA A 404 -13.49 12.10 2.70
N GLU A 405 -12.85 11.40 3.63
CA GLU A 405 -11.97 12.02 4.63
C GLU A 405 -10.70 12.59 3.98
N HIS A 406 -10.12 11.88 3.01
CA HIS A 406 -8.80 12.19 2.44
C HIS A 406 -8.85 12.89 1.08
N GLN A 407 -9.93 12.72 0.33
CA GLN A 407 -10.01 13.14 -1.07
C GLN A 407 -11.31 13.86 -1.39
N THR A 408 -11.26 14.71 -2.43
CA THR A 408 -12.45 15.34 -3.00
C THR A 408 -13.25 14.36 -3.86
N LYS A 409 -14.49 14.72 -4.21
CA LYS A 409 -15.20 14.05 -5.30
C LYS A 409 -14.40 14.21 -6.60
N PRO A 410 -14.37 13.21 -7.49
CA PRO A 410 -13.72 13.37 -8.78
C PRO A 410 -14.46 14.40 -9.65
N GLN A 411 -13.68 15.16 -10.39
CA GLN A 411 -14.16 16.01 -11.48
C GLN A 411 -13.70 15.38 -12.78
N CYS A 412 -14.63 15.13 -13.67
CA CYS A 412 -14.39 14.45 -14.94
C CYS A 412 -14.76 15.34 -16.12
N HIS A 413 -13.96 15.28 -17.17
CA HIS A 413 -14.23 15.84 -18.48
C HIS A 413 -14.26 14.72 -19.50
N GLU A 414 -15.28 14.72 -20.34
CA GLU A 414 -15.46 13.75 -21.41
C GLU A 414 -15.41 14.47 -22.75
N ASP A 415 -14.69 13.88 -23.72
CA ASP A 415 -14.60 14.41 -25.08
C ASP A 415 -14.35 13.29 -26.09
N PHE A 416 -14.56 13.61 -27.38
CA PHE A 416 -14.21 12.76 -28.50
C PHE A 416 -12.91 13.26 -29.12
N VAL A 417 -11.94 12.37 -29.24
CA VAL A 417 -10.61 12.66 -29.77
C VAL A 417 -10.42 11.89 -31.06
N ASP A 418 -10.07 12.58 -32.13
CA ASP A 418 -9.65 11.96 -33.39
C ASP A 418 -8.12 11.77 -33.40
N ARG A 419 -7.69 10.56 -33.72
CA ARG A 419 -6.28 10.21 -33.87
C ARG A 419 -6.04 9.62 -35.26
N ASP A 420 -5.79 10.51 -36.24
CA ASP A 420 -5.59 10.13 -37.64
C ASP A 420 -6.74 9.28 -38.19
N GLY A 421 -7.97 9.71 -37.96
CA GLY A 421 -9.20 9.03 -38.34
C GLY A 421 -9.65 7.93 -37.37
N LEU A 422 -8.91 7.66 -36.30
CA LEU A 422 -9.36 6.79 -35.20
C LEU A 422 -10.16 7.60 -34.18
N ALA A 423 -11.49 7.43 -34.21
CA ALA A 423 -12.37 8.08 -33.26
C ALA A 423 -12.30 7.42 -31.90
N LEU A 424 -11.94 8.16 -30.86
CA LEU A 424 -11.85 7.73 -29.48
C LEU A 424 -12.81 8.54 -28.61
N ARG A 425 -13.54 7.87 -27.74
CA ARG A 425 -14.20 8.50 -26.58
C ARG A 425 -13.19 8.51 -25.43
N ALA A 426 -12.92 9.67 -24.85
CA ALA A 426 -11.99 9.82 -23.75
C ALA A 426 -12.67 10.50 -22.56
N VAL A 427 -12.43 9.98 -21.35
CA VAL A 427 -12.85 10.60 -20.09
C VAL A 427 -11.62 10.76 -19.20
N VAL A 428 -11.34 12.01 -18.79
CA VAL A 428 -10.26 12.35 -17.89
C VAL A 428 -10.84 12.84 -16.57
N CYS A 429 -10.52 12.14 -15.49
CA CYS A 429 -11.00 12.46 -14.15
C CYS A 429 -9.83 12.79 -13.23
N LEU A 430 -9.99 13.82 -12.41
CA LEU A 430 -9.07 14.20 -11.34
C LEU A 430 -9.80 14.29 -10.02
N ARG A 431 -9.13 13.91 -8.92
CA ARG A 431 -9.57 14.21 -7.55
C ARG A 431 -8.38 14.64 -6.71
N ALA A 432 -8.56 15.68 -5.90
CA ALA A 432 -7.50 16.24 -5.07
C ALA A 432 -7.42 15.55 -3.70
N TYR A 433 -6.21 15.53 -3.12
CA TYR A 433 -6.01 15.19 -1.71
C TYR A 433 -6.30 16.41 -0.83
N LYS A 434 -7.05 16.24 0.26
CA LYS A 434 -7.42 17.34 1.15
C LYS A 434 -6.31 17.82 2.06
N LYS A 435 -5.39 16.91 2.44
CA LYS A 435 -4.28 17.18 3.37
C LYS A 435 -2.90 17.13 2.72
N LEU A 436 -2.83 16.80 1.44
CA LEU A 436 -1.62 16.79 0.63
C LEU A 436 -1.81 17.79 -0.51
N PRO A 437 -1.50 19.07 -0.28
CA PRO A 437 -1.75 20.11 -1.28
C PRO A 437 -1.03 19.83 -2.60
N GLU A 438 -1.63 20.27 -3.71
CA GLU A 438 -1.10 20.14 -5.08
C GLU A 438 -0.98 18.68 -5.59
N LEU A 439 -1.46 17.67 -4.83
CA LEU A 439 -1.49 16.29 -5.27
C LEU A 439 -2.90 15.85 -5.67
N TYR A 440 -2.95 15.08 -6.75
CA TYR A 440 -4.17 14.59 -7.39
C TYR A 440 -4.04 13.12 -7.77
N ASP A 441 -5.15 12.41 -7.77
CA ASP A 441 -5.25 11.15 -8.52
C ASP A 441 -5.83 11.44 -9.91
N LEU A 442 -5.25 10.80 -10.91
CA LEU A 442 -5.68 10.85 -12.30
C LEU A 442 -6.31 9.51 -12.69
N SER A 443 -7.42 9.56 -13.42
CA SER A 443 -7.94 8.40 -14.16
C SER A 443 -8.31 8.82 -15.58
N VAL A 444 -7.80 8.09 -16.56
CA VAL A 444 -8.12 8.28 -17.98
C VAL A 444 -8.79 7.02 -18.50
N LEU A 445 -9.99 7.17 -19.05
CA LEU A 445 -10.69 6.11 -19.75
C LEU A 445 -10.69 6.42 -21.25
N VAL A 446 -10.53 5.38 -22.08
CA VAL A 446 -10.57 5.49 -23.56
C VAL A 446 -11.42 4.33 -24.10
N ALA A 447 -12.22 4.62 -25.14
CA ALA A 447 -12.92 3.59 -25.91
C ALA A 447 -12.83 3.92 -27.41
N THR A 448 -12.55 2.91 -28.23
CA THR A 448 -12.63 3.04 -29.70
C THR A 448 -14.09 2.97 -30.15
N LEU A 449 -14.45 3.72 -31.21
CA LEU A 449 -15.84 3.86 -31.68
C LEU A 449 -16.05 3.49 -33.15
N ASP A 450 -15.02 3.02 -33.83
CA ASP A 450 -15.03 2.78 -35.28
C ASP A 450 -15.75 1.48 -35.71
N GLN A 451 -16.00 0.57 -34.75
CA GLN A 451 -16.61 -0.73 -35.08
C GLN A 451 -17.92 -0.96 -34.34
N PRO A 452 -18.98 -1.47 -35.03
CA PRO A 452 -20.29 -1.67 -34.42
C PRO A 452 -20.38 -2.90 -33.50
N ARG A 453 -19.42 -3.83 -33.56
CA ARG A 453 -19.42 -5.08 -32.77
C ARG A 453 -18.05 -5.49 -32.23
N ALA A 454 -17.05 -4.61 -32.28
CA ALA A 454 -15.74 -4.83 -31.71
C ALA A 454 -15.19 -3.51 -31.17
N GLY A 455 -14.21 -3.56 -30.27
CA GLY A 455 -13.56 -2.35 -29.78
C GLY A 455 -12.54 -2.63 -28.70
N VAL A 456 -11.77 -1.60 -28.36
CA VAL A 456 -10.82 -1.62 -27.25
C VAL A 456 -11.19 -0.53 -26.28
N GLN A 457 -11.20 -0.89 -25.00
CA GLN A 457 -11.25 0.07 -23.89
C GLN A 457 -9.91 0.08 -23.17
N GLY A 458 -9.48 1.27 -22.81
CA GLY A 458 -8.27 1.48 -22.04
C GLY A 458 -8.56 2.25 -20.76
N ARG A 459 -7.77 1.97 -19.75
CA ARG A 459 -7.80 2.68 -18.47
C ARG A 459 -6.40 2.91 -17.96
N PHE A 460 -6.14 4.14 -17.54
CA PHE A 460 -4.86 4.58 -17.02
C PHE A 460 -5.09 5.35 -15.73
N ASP A 461 -4.65 4.78 -14.62
CA ASP A 461 -4.80 5.38 -13.29
C ASP A 461 -3.44 5.69 -12.69
N VAL A 462 -3.28 6.89 -12.14
CA VAL A 462 -2.07 7.31 -11.43
C VAL A 462 -2.46 8.06 -10.16
N GLN A 463 -1.81 7.75 -9.07
CA GLN A 463 -2.09 8.32 -7.76
C GLN A 463 -1.01 9.30 -7.32
N GLY A 464 -1.42 10.41 -6.70
CA GLY A 464 -0.51 11.37 -6.07
C GLY A 464 0.35 12.16 -7.06
N LEU A 465 -0.23 12.72 -8.12
CA LEU A 465 0.44 13.54 -9.15
C LEU A 465 0.22 15.03 -8.93
N SER A 466 1.20 15.85 -9.32
CA SER A 466 0.95 17.27 -9.57
C SER A 466 0.01 17.44 -10.77
N PHE A 467 -0.72 18.56 -10.84
CA PHE A 467 -1.63 18.84 -11.95
C PHE A 467 -0.90 18.83 -13.31
N ALA A 468 0.30 19.43 -13.38
CA ALA A 468 1.10 19.45 -14.60
C ALA A 468 1.50 18.05 -15.08
N ASN A 469 1.93 17.17 -14.16
CA ASN A 469 2.28 15.79 -14.47
C ASN A 469 1.05 14.93 -14.81
N ALA A 470 -0.09 15.19 -14.19
CA ALA A 470 -1.35 14.56 -14.57
C ALA A 470 -1.72 14.88 -16.04
N GLN A 471 -1.61 16.15 -16.44
CA GLN A 471 -1.83 16.55 -17.84
C GLN A 471 -0.80 15.90 -18.80
N LYS A 472 0.50 15.89 -18.41
CA LYS A 472 1.58 15.30 -19.22
C LYS A 472 1.32 13.81 -19.46
N LEU A 473 0.96 13.06 -18.41
CA LEU A 473 0.70 11.63 -18.48
C LEU A 473 -0.59 11.31 -19.23
N ALA A 474 -1.66 12.10 -19.05
CA ALA A 474 -2.89 11.93 -19.80
C ALA A 474 -2.66 12.10 -21.32
N ARG A 475 -1.92 13.16 -21.73
CA ARG A 475 -1.55 13.37 -23.13
C ARG A 475 -0.67 12.25 -23.67
N HIS A 476 0.32 11.80 -22.88
CA HIS A 476 1.21 10.70 -23.26
C HIS A 476 0.44 9.40 -23.50
N TYR A 477 -0.52 9.06 -22.64
CA TYR A 477 -1.37 7.88 -22.77
C TYR A 477 -2.33 7.98 -23.97
N LEU A 478 -3.10 9.07 -24.08
CA LEU A 478 -4.03 9.30 -25.18
C LEU A 478 -3.33 9.37 -26.52
N GLY A 479 -2.13 9.98 -26.55
CA GLY A 479 -1.32 10.12 -27.76
C GLY A 479 -0.75 8.82 -28.32
N ALA A 480 -0.76 7.75 -27.53
CA ALA A 480 -0.18 6.47 -27.93
C ALA A 480 -1.17 5.52 -28.66
N TYR A 481 -2.45 5.88 -28.71
CA TYR A 481 -3.43 5.16 -29.51
C TYR A 481 -3.28 5.53 -30.99
N ALA A 482 -3.29 4.54 -31.89
CA ALA A 482 -3.23 4.71 -33.32
C ALA A 482 -3.77 3.46 -34.03
N TRP A 483 -3.92 3.55 -35.39
CA TRP A 483 -4.15 2.37 -36.22
C TRP A 483 -2.94 1.43 -36.19
N ALA A 484 -3.20 0.13 -36.15
CA ALA A 484 -2.17 -0.85 -36.46
C ALA A 484 -1.84 -0.76 -37.96
N ARG A 485 -0.62 -0.42 -38.29
CA ARG A 485 -0.11 -0.43 -39.67
C ARG A 485 0.67 -1.70 -39.89
#